data_a5028b5e574f2b46df81ef6bd337d8be
#
_entry.id   a5028b5e574f2b46df81ef6bd337d8be
#
_cell.length_a   1.000
_cell.length_b   1.000
_cell.length_c   1.000
_cell.angle_alpha   90.00
_cell.angle_beta   90.00
_cell.angle_gamma   90.00
#
_symmetry.space_group_name_H-M   'P 1'
#
loop_
_entity.id
_entity.type
_entity.pdbx_description
1 polymer ?
#
loop_
_entity_poly.entity_id
_entity_poly.type
_entity_poly.pdbx_seq_one_letter_code
_entity_poly.pdbx_strand_id
1 'polypeptide(L)'
;MSPSLNVLVTGAGGGMCRGINARLAGSGHTIVCVDLDAQSSEAAAQAIRDAGGKAVSFAADVADEAAVGQLHAEVTSTVGPVQALVNAAGILDRKFLADSTAESFRRALDVNLVGPFNLIKAFSPGMIEAGWGRIINIASIAGVTGYPYPSYAASKAGLANLTRSLLEDFWGTGITINSICPGVVDTPMVIQEVRDQVRRRVPTQSIIDPAEIGAMIAFLLTDEARNVNGADLLIDGGATQLFSLFNNHAD
;
A
#
# COMPACT_ATOMS: atom_id res chain seq x y z
N MET A 1 -7.56 9.59 22.56
CA MET A 1 -7.66 8.46 21.59
C MET A 1 -8.15 9.04 20.30
N SER A 2 -7.48 8.77 19.18
CA SER A 2 -7.99 9.16 17.86
C SER A 2 -9.33 8.47 17.60
N PRO A 3 -10.26 9.10 16.86
CA PRO A 3 -11.54 8.48 16.54
C PRO A 3 -11.33 7.18 15.75
N SER A 4 -12.27 6.23 15.90
CA SER A 4 -12.29 5.02 15.07
C SER A 4 -12.59 5.41 13.63
N LEU A 5 -11.77 4.97 12.67
CA LEU A 5 -11.90 5.24 11.24
C LEU A 5 -12.36 3.98 10.51
N ASN A 6 -13.06 4.14 9.40
CA ASN A 6 -13.20 3.12 8.38
C ASN A 6 -11.99 3.20 7.44
N VAL A 7 -11.12 2.21 7.49
CA VAL A 7 -9.89 2.15 6.70
C VAL A 7 -10.05 1.08 5.61
N LEU A 8 -10.09 1.49 4.36
CA LEU A 8 -10.13 0.57 3.23
C LEU A 8 -8.70 0.15 2.87
N VAL A 9 -8.47 -1.15 2.84
CA VAL A 9 -7.17 -1.74 2.48
C VAL A 9 -7.37 -2.67 1.29
N THR A 10 -6.72 -2.37 0.16
CA THR A 10 -6.77 -3.23 -1.04
C THR A 10 -5.63 -4.23 -1.06
N GLY A 11 -5.82 -5.39 -1.74
CA GLY A 11 -4.90 -6.52 -1.66
C GLY A 11 -4.84 -7.10 -0.24
N ALA A 12 -5.96 -7.01 0.49
CA ALA A 12 -6.05 -7.29 1.92
C ALA A 12 -5.68 -8.73 2.30
N GLY A 13 -5.87 -9.69 1.40
CA GLY A 13 -5.47 -11.09 1.57
C GLY A 13 -3.96 -11.33 1.39
N GLY A 14 -3.22 -10.35 0.87
CA GLY A 14 -1.79 -10.46 0.62
C GLY A 14 -0.94 -10.57 1.90
N GLY A 15 0.21 -11.23 1.79
CA GLY A 15 1.08 -11.50 2.95
C GLY A 15 1.54 -10.25 3.69
N MET A 16 1.80 -9.14 2.99
CA MET A 16 2.13 -7.86 3.59
C MET A 16 0.94 -7.26 4.35
N CYS A 17 -0.27 -7.35 3.77
CA CYS A 17 -1.47 -6.76 4.36
C CYS A 17 -1.89 -7.43 5.67
N ARG A 18 -1.46 -8.67 5.94
CA ARG A 18 -1.74 -9.34 7.22
C ARG A 18 -1.25 -8.52 8.42
N GLY A 19 -0.01 -8.03 8.38
CA GLY A 19 0.55 -7.19 9.44
C GLY A 19 -0.05 -5.79 9.46
N ILE A 20 -0.31 -5.21 8.30
CA ILE A 20 -0.99 -3.91 8.17
C ILE A 20 -2.38 -3.97 8.81
N ASN A 21 -3.20 -4.93 8.39
CA ASN A 21 -4.57 -5.10 8.87
C ASN A 21 -4.62 -5.32 10.39
N ALA A 22 -3.77 -6.22 10.92
CA ALA A 22 -3.69 -6.49 12.35
C ALA A 22 -3.31 -5.23 13.15
N ARG A 23 -2.34 -4.46 12.67
CA ARG A 23 -1.89 -3.24 13.33
C ARG A 23 -2.99 -2.16 13.35
N LEU A 24 -3.66 -1.93 12.23
CA LEU A 24 -4.71 -0.93 12.11
C LEU A 24 -5.96 -1.31 12.91
N ALA A 25 -6.37 -2.57 12.87
CA ALA A 25 -7.48 -3.08 13.68
C ALA A 25 -7.16 -2.98 15.18
N GLY A 26 -5.93 -3.30 15.60
CA GLY A 26 -5.45 -3.14 16.97
C GLY A 26 -5.42 -1.69 17.45
N SER A 27 -5.39 -0.72 16.54
CA SER A 27 -5.53 0.71 16.84
C SER A 27 -7.01 1.14 16.98
N GLY A 28 -7.97 0.22 16.85
CA GLY A 28 -9.41 0.47 17.04
C GLY A 28 -10.15 0.89 15.78
N HIS A 29 -9.53 0.80 14.60
CA HIS A 29 -10.18 1.10 13.33
C HIS A 29 -11.03 -0.07 12.82
N THR A 30 -12.04 0.22 12.00
CA THR A 30 -12.77 -0.79 11.21
C THR A 30 -12.05 -0.97 9.88
N ILE A 31 -11.66 -2.20 9.56
CA ILE A 31 -10.94 -2.50 8.33
C ILE A 31 -11.91 -2.99 7.25
N VAL A 32 -11.92 -2.29 6.14
CA VAL A 32 -12.61 -2.72 4.92
C VAL A 32 -11.59 -3.47 4.06
N CYS A 33 -11.61 -4.80 4.16
CA CYS A 33 -10.72 -5.68 3.41
C CYS A 33 -11.22 -5.81 1.98
N VAL A 34 -10.41 -5.41 1.00
CA VAL A 34 -10.72 -5.54 -0.43
C VAL A 34 -9.65 -6.37 -1.11
N ASP A 35 -10.05 -7.37 -1.88
CA ASP A 35 -9.14 -8.16 -2.70
C ASP A 35 -9.83 -8.54 -4.03
N LEU A 36 -9.05 -8.94 -5.04
CA LEU A 36 -9.61 -9.49 -6.26
C LEU A 36 -10.33 -10.81 -6.00
N ASP A 37 -9.76 -11.62 -5.09
CA ASP A 37 -10.33 -12.90 -4.66
C ASP A 37 -11.18 -12.74 -3.40
N ALA A 38 -12.48 -13.04 -3.51
CA ALA A 38 -13.44 -12.96 -2.42
C ALA A 38 -13.06 -13.82 -1.21
N GLN A 39 -12.46 -14.99 -1.43
CA GLN A 39 -12.03 -15.86 -0.32
C GLN A 39 -10.86 -15.25 0.44
N SER A 40 -9.92 -14.65 -0.26
CA SER A 40 -8.76 -13.98 0.34
C SER A 40 -9.17 -12.75 1.15
N SER A 41 -10.10 -11.92 0.64
CA SER A 41 -10.61 -10.77 1.38
C SER A 41 -11.39 -11.19 2.63
N GLU A 42 -12.25 -12.22 2.53
CA GLU A 42 -12.99 -12.74 3.68
C GLU A 42 -12.08 -13.39 4.72
N ALA A 43 -11.08 -14.17 4.30
CA ALA A 43 -10.10 -14.74 5.23
C ALA A 43 -9.32 -13.66 6.00
N ALA A 44 -8.98 -12.55 5.34
CA ALA A 44 -8.34 -11.41 5.99
C ALA A 44 -9.27 -10.74 7.01
N ALA A 45 -10.54 -10.50 6.65
CA ALA A 45 -11.53 -9.92 7.55
C ALA A 45 -11.84 -10.86 8.74
N GLN A 46 -11.94 -12.16 8.49
CA GLN A 46 -12.18 -13.14 9.54
C GLN A 46 -11.03 -13.18 10.54
N ALA A 47 -9.78 -13.18 10.09
CA ALA A 47 -8.61 -13.13 10.99
C ALA A 47 -8.62 -11.91 11.92
N ILE A 48 -9.10 -10.75 11.43
CA ILE A 48 -9.26 -9.54 12.24
C ILE A 48 -10.36 -9.72 13.27
N ARG A 49 -11.52 -10.28 12.87
CA ARG A 49 -12.65 -10.52 13.77
C ARG A 49 -12.31 -11.54 14.86
N ASP A 50 -11.59 -12.61 14.50
CA ASP A 50 -11.11 -13.63 15.46
C ASP A 50 -10.15 -13.03 16.51
N ALA A 51 -9.39 -12.00 16.14
CA ALA A 51 -8.55 -11.24 17.05
C ALA A 51 -9.31 -10.16 17.85
N GLY A 52 -10.65 -10.09 17.73
CA GLY A 52 -11.50 -9.13 18.44
C GLY A 52 -11.59 -7.76 17.77
N GLY A 53 -11.06 -7.58 16.57
CA GLY A 53 -11.16 -6.36 15.78
C GLY A 53 -12.46 -6.28 14.97
N LYS A 54 -12.63 -5.16 14.25
CA LYS A 54 -13.79 -4.94 13.37
C LYS A 54 -13.33 -4.99 11.91
N ALA A 55 -13.97 -5.83 11.10
CA ALA A 55 -13.68 -5.90 9.67
C ALA A 55 -14.88 -6.41 8.86
N VAL A 56 -14.96 -5.91 7.63
CA VAL A 56 -15.83 -6.38 6.54
C VAL A 56 -14.98 -6.70 5.31
N SER A 57 -15.50 -7.54 4.42
CA SER A 57 -14.80 -7.96 3.20
C SER A 57 -15.59 -7.64 1.95
N PHE A 58 -14.90 -7.30 0.87
CA PHE A 58 -15.45 -7.10 -0.46
C PHE A 58 -14.50 -7.66 -1.51
N ALA A 59 -15.03 -8.03 -2.67
CA ALA A 59 -14.24 -8.44 -3.83
C ALA A 59 -14.35 -7.38 -4.93
N ALA A 60 -13.21 -6.95 -5.48
CA ALA A 60 -13.19 -6.04 -6.63
C ALA A 60 -11.86 -6.10 -7.38
N ASP A 61 -11.92 -6.04 -8.72
CA ASP A 61 -10.73 -5.70 -9.53
C ASP A 61 -10.54 -4.18 -9.49
N VAL A 62 -9.48 -3.74 -8.81
CA VAL A 62 -9.15 -2.31 -8.69
C VAL A 62 -8.83 -1.67 -10.04
N ALA A 63 -8.40 -2.46 -11.03
CA ALA A 63 -8.12 -1.97 -12.38
C ALA A 63 -9.39 -1.68 -13.21
N ASP A 64 -10.57 -2.16 -12.76
CA ASP A 64 -11.85 -1.90 -13.40
C ASP A 64 -12.58 -0.74 -12.69
N GLU A 65 -12.70 0.40 -13.38
CA GLU A 65 -13.37 1.61 -12.85
C GLU A 65 -14.84 1.34 -12.48
N ALA A 66 -15.55 0.51 -13.24
CA ALA A 66 -16.95 0.19 -12.94
C ALA A 66 -17.07 -0.69 -11.68
N ALA A 67 -16.18 -1.69 -11.51
CA ALA A 67 -16.11 -2.50 -10.32
C ALA A 67 -15.77 -1.66 -9.08
N VAL A 68 -14.87 -0.68 -9.20
CA VAL A 68 -14.55 0.27 -8.11
C VAL A 68 -15.73 1.16 -7.77
N GLY A 69 -16.52 1.60 -8.77
CA GLY A 69 -17.76 2.36 -8.54
C GLY A 69 -18.80 1.54 -7.75
N GLN A 70 -18.99 0.26 -8.07
CA GLN A 70 -19.85 -0.66 -7.34
C GLN A 70 -19.33 -0.89 -5.91
N LEU A 71 -18.04 -1.15 -5.75
CA LEU A 71 -17.38 -1.28 -4.44
C LEU A 71 -17.64 -0.06 -3.56
N HIS A 72 -17.50 1.16 -4.11
CA HIS A 72 -17.78 2.39 -3.35
C HIS A 72 -19.20 2.44 -2.81
N ALA A 73 -20.21 2.11 -3.64
CA ALA A 73 -21.60 2.10 -3.22
C ALA A 73 -21.87 1.04 -2.13
N GLU A 74 -21.34 -0.18 -2.29
CA GLU A 74 -21.50 -1.27 -1.33
C GLU A 74 -20.81 -0.97 0.01
N VAL A 75 -19.58 -0.48 -0.02
CA VAL A 75 -18.83 -0.10 1.19
C VAL A 75 -19.55 1.01 1.94
N THR A 76 -19.97 2.06 1.22
CA THR A 76 -20.65 3.22 1.84
C THR A 76 -21.97 2.82 2.48
N SER A 77 -22.73 1.91 1.85
CA SER A 77 -23.99 1.40 2.42
C SER A 77 -23.78 0.49 3.63
N THR A 78 -22.63 -0.21 3.73
CA THR A 78 -22.36 -1.21 4.76
C THR A 78 -21.72 -0.60 6.02
N VAL A 79 -20.70 0.24 5.85
CA VAL A 79 -19.92 0.79 6.98
C VAL A 79 -19.95 2.33 7.05
N GLY A 80 -20.61 2.99 6.11
CA GLY A 80 -20.59 4.44 5.98
C GLY A 80 -19.33 4.95 5.25
N PRO A 81 -19.03 6.25 5.37
CA PRO A 81 -17.89 6.86 4.70
C PRO A 81 -16.56 6.20 5.05
N VAL A 82 -15.67 6.09 4.07
CA VAL A 82 -14.27 5.68 4.25
C VAL A 82 -13.44 6.94 4.53
N GLN A 83 -12.75 6.98 5.66
CA GLN A 83 -11.91 8.10 6.04
C GLN A 83 -10.43 7.88 5.66
N ALA A 84 -10.01 6.64 5.51
CA ALA A 84 -8.64 6.33 5.12
C ALA A 84 -8.60 5.25 4.02
N LEU A 85 -7.73 5.45 3.03
CA LEU A 85 -7.52 4.55 1.91
C LEU A 85 -6.07 4.08 1.88
N VAL A 86 -5.85 2.77 1.94
CA VAL A 86 -4.54 2.13 1.81
C VAL A 86 -4.51 1.33 0.51
N ASN A 87 -3.89 1.87 -0.52
CA ASN A 87 -3.71 1.24 -1.82
C ASN A 87 -2.53 0.27 -1.76
N ALA A 88 -2.79 -0.99 -1.37
CA ALA A 88 -1.77 -2.02 -1.23
C ALA A 88 -1.92 -3.17 -2.23
N ALA A 89 -3.01 -3.22 -3.02
CA ALA A 89 -3.12 -4.13 -4.15
C ALA A 89 -1.99 -3.89 -5.15
N GLY A 90 -1.39 -4.97 -5.64
CA GLY A 90 -0.32 -4.86 -6.61
C GLY A 90 0.20 -6.21 -7.07
N ILE A 91 0.73 -6.25 -8.27
CA ILE A 91 1.38 -7.41 -8.86
C ILE A 91 2.84 -7.13 -9.14
N LEU A 92 3.67 -8.14 -8.95
CA LEU A 92 5.09 -8.13 -9.28
C LEU A 92 5.31 -9.06 -10.49
N ASP A 93 5.42 -8.48 -11.68
CA ASP A 93 5.84 -9.21 -12.88
C ASP A 93 7.37 -9.33 -12.88
N ARG A 94 7.86 -10.53 -12.57
CA ARG A 94 9.31 -10.82 -12.46
C ARG A 94 9.95 -11.11 -13.83
N LYS A 95 9.66 -10.28 -14.83
CA LYS A 95 10.20 -10.39 -16.18
C LYS A 95 11.26 -9.33 -16.44
N PHE A 96 12.40 -9.76 -16.96
CA PHE A 96 13.38 -8.86 -17.54
C PHE A 96 12.92 -8.36 -18.91
N LEU A 97 13.61 -7.38 -19.49
CA LEU A 97 13.21 -6.78 -20.77
C LEU A 97 12.99 -7.82 -21.88
N ALA A 98 13.85 -8.83 -21.95
CA ALA A 98 13.76 -9.86 -22.99
C ALA A 98 12.47 -10.69 -22.96
N ASP A 99 11.90 -10.89 -21.76
CA ASP A 99 10.71 -11.71 -21.53
C ASP A 99 9.43 -10.86 -21.33
N SER A 100 9.59 -9.54 -21.25
CA SER A 100 8.47 -8.61 -21.05
C SER A 100 7.68 -8.44 -22.35
N THR A 101 6.36 -8.42 -22.22
CA THR A 101 5.45 -8.08 -23.35
C THR A 101 4.73 -6.77 -23.03
N ALA A 102 4.25 -6.10 -24.08
CA ALA A 102 3.41 -4.91 -23.89
C ALA A 102 2.14 -5.21 -23.08
N GLU A 103 1.60 -6.42 -23.17
CA GLU A 103 0.45 -6.87 -22.42
C GLU A 103 0.78 -7.00 -20.92
N SER A 104 1.86 -7.74 -20.57
CA SER A 104 2.28 -7.88 -19.18
C SER A 104 2.69 -6.53 -18.56
N PHE A 105 3.28 -5.65 -19.36
CA PHE A 105 3.62 -4.29 -18.94
C PHE A 105 2.36 -3.46 -18.61
N ARG A 106 1.37 -3.46 -19.52
CA ARG A 106 0.08 -2.78 -19.27
C ARG A 106 -0.63 -3.33 -18.04
N ARG A 107 -0.69 -4.67 -17.88
CA ARG A 107 -1.33 -5.28 -16.71
C ARG A 107 -0.71 -4.80 -15.39
N ALA A 108 0.62 -4.65 -15.34
CA ALA A 108 1.29 -4.11 -14.17
C ALA A 108 0.91 -2.64 -13.91
N LEU A 109 0.79 -1.82 -14.95
CA LEU A 109 0.31 -0.43 -14.83
C LEU A 109 -1.16 -0.38 -14.39
N ASP A 110 -2.01 -1.22 -14.99
CA ASP A 110 -3.44 -1.24 -14.68
C ASP A 110 -3.69 -1.53 -13.20
N VAL A 111 -3.03 -2.54 -12.65
CA VAL A 111 -3.22 -2.90 -11.24
C VAL A 111 -2.50 -1.93 -10.30
N ASN A 112 -1.21 -1.62 -10.56
CA ASN A 112 -0.36 -0.94 -9.58
C ASN A 112 -0.48 0.59 -9.63
N LEU A 113 -1.02 1.16 -10.70
CA LEU A 113 -1.12 2.61 -10.92
C LEU A 113 -2.55 3.06 -11.20
N VAL A 114 -3.22 2.47 -12.21
CA VAL A 114 -4.60 2.85 -12.54
C VAL A 114 -5.56 2.43 -11.44
N GLY A 115 -5.37 1.27 -10.81
CA GLY A 115 -6.17 0.82 -9.68
C GLY A 115 -6.20 1.81 -8.51
N PRO A 116 -5.04 2.24 -7.96
CA PRO A 116 -4.99 3.32 -6.97
C PRO A 116 -5.67 4.62 -7.43
N PHE A 117 -5.49 5.02 -8.69
CA PHE A 117 -6.16 6.19 -9.24
C PHE A 117 -7.69 6.05 -9.21
N ASN A 118 -8.24 4.90 -9.64
CA ASN A 118 -9.67 4.62 -9.62
C ASN A 118 -10.24 4.71 -8.19
N LEU A 119 -9.54 4.11 -7.22
CA LEU A 119 -9.94 4.14 -5.82
C LEU A 119 -9.89 5.55 -5.22
N ILE A 120 -8.83 6.30 -5.49
CA ILE A 120 -8.71 7.70 -5.05
C ILE A 120 -9.86 8.52 -5.63
N LYS A 121 -10.13 8.40 -6.93
CA LYS A 121 -11.22 9.09 -7.61
C LYS A 121 -12.60 8.77 -7.00
N ALA A 122 -12.83 7.51 -6.64
CA ALA A 122 -14.12 7.08 -6.08
C ALA A 122 -14.32 7.51 -4.62
N PHE A 123 -13.30 7.44 -3.79
CA PHE A 123 -13.43 7.64 -2.34
C PHE A 123 -13.05 9.04 -1.84
N SER A 124 -12.23 9.81 -2.58
CA SER A 124 -11.83 11.15 -2.15
C SER A 124 -12.97 12.18 -2.06
N PRO A 125 -14.04 12.15 -2.88
CA PRO A 125 -15.14 13.11 -2.73
C PRO A 125 -15.77 13.11 -1.33
N GLY A 126 -15.99 11.94 -0.73
CA GLY A 126 -16.50 11.85 0.64
C GLY A 126 -15.52 12.36 1.70
N MET A 127 -14.21 12.20 1.46
CA MET A 127 -13.17 12.77 2.33
C MET A 127 -13.11 14.30 2.21
N ILE A 128 -13.26 14.83 0.99
CA ILE A 128 -13.34 16.29 0.74
C ILE A 128 -14.53 16.90 1.46
N GLU A 129 -15.70 16.29 1.31
CA GLU A 129 -16.93 16.74 1.99
C GLU A 129 -16.78 16.74 3.52
N ALA A 130 -16.11 15.73 4.07
CA ALA A 130 -15.81 15.61 5.49
C ALA A 130 -14.72 16.58 5.98
N GLY A 131 -13.96 17.23 5.09
CA GLY A 131 -12.83 18.08 5.44
C GLY A 131 -11.66 17.31 6.07
N TRP A 132 -11.59 16.00 5.88
CA TRP A 132 -10.56 15.13 6.44
C TRP A 132 -10.42 13.83 5.64
N GLY A 133 -9.19 13.43 5.39
CA GLY A 133 -8.89 12.15 4.73
C GLY A 133 -7.43 11.78 4.81
N ARG A 134 -7.15 10.48 4.70
CA ARG A 134 -5.78 9.95 4.63
C ARG A 134 -5.68 8.93 3.51
N ILE A 135 -4.77 9.18 2.56
CA ILE A 135 -4.53 8.29 1.43
C ILE A 135 -3.08 7.82 1.51
N ILE A 136 -2.88 6.52 1.55
CA ILE A 136 -1.57 5.89 1.62
C ILE A 136 -1.42 4.94 0.43
N ASN A 137 -0.46 5.25 -0.43
CA ASN A 137 -0.10 4.42 -1.58
C ASN A 137 1.09 3.53 -1.22
N ILE A 138 0.96 2.22 -1.34
CA ILE A 138 2.09 1.30 -1.16
C ILE A 138 2.86 1.23 -2.48
N ALA A 139 3.87 2.09 -2.58
CA ALA A 139 4.82 2.09 -3.68
C ALA A 139 5.89 1.00 -3.49
N SER A 140 7.15 1.29 -3.70
CA SER A 140 8.29 0.37 -3.49
C SER A 140 9.60 1.13 -3.64
N ILE A 141 10.70 0.61 -3.08
CA ILE A 141 12.04 1.04 -3.46
C ILE A 141 12.30 0.90 -4.96
N ALA A 142 11.60 -0.02 -5.65
CA ALA A 142 11.67 -0.18 -7.10
C ALA A 142 11.20 1.07 -7.88
N GLY A 143 10.40 1.93 -7.25
CA GLY A 143 9.95 3.19 -7.84
C GLY A 143 10.92 4.37 -7.61
N VAL A 144 11.89 4.23 -6.71
CA VAL A 144 12.82 5.30 -6.34
C VAL A 144 14.28 4.99 -6.67
N THR A 145 14.58 3.77 -7.11
CA THR A 145 15.90 3.34 -7.53
C THR A 145 15.82 2.43 -8.75
N GLY A 146 16.98 2.11 -9.37
CA GLY A 146 17.05 1.12 -10.45
C GLY A 146 16.61 -0.27 -9.97
N TYR A 147 15.68 -0.89 -10.71
CA TYR A 147 15.13 -2.19 -10.36
C TYR A 147 14.99 -3.08 -11.61
N PRO A 148 15.30 -4.39 -11.53
CA PRO A 148 15.47 -5.22 -12.73
C PRO A 148 14.16 -5.58 -13.47
N TYR A 149 12.98 -5.33 -12.90
CA TYR A 149 11.68 -5.65 -13.50
C TYR A 149 10.99 -4.37 -14.00
N PRO A 150 11.09 -4.04 -15.31
CA PRO A 150 10.75 -2.72 -15.83
C PRO A 150 9.27 -2.35 -15.66
N SER A 151 8.34 -3.28 -15.83
CA SER A 151 6.91 -3.02 -15.66
C SER A 151 6.56 -2.65 -14.20
N TYR A 152 7.12 -3.40 -13.26
CA TYR A 152 6.93 -3.14 -11.83
C TYR A 152 7.57 -1.81 -11.42
N ALA A 153 8.82 -1.59 -11.79
CA ALA A 153 9.54 -0.35 -11.46
C ALA A 153 8.81 0.88 -12.01
N ALA A 154 8.41 0.85 -13.28
CA ALA A 154 7.67 1.94 -13.91
C ALA A 154 6.32 2.20 -13.21
N SER A 155 5.58 1.14 -12.85
CA SER A 155 4.30 1.27 -12.16
C SER A 155 4.45 1.89 -10.76
N LYS A 156 5.46 1.49 -9.99
CA LYS A 156 5.70 2.00 -8.64
C LYS A 156 6.29 3.42 -8.63
N ALA A 157 7.12 3.76 -9.62
CA ALA A 157 7.56 5.14 -9.85
C ALA A 157 6.39 6.05 -10.25
N GLY A 158 5.50 5.57 -11.14
CA GLY A 158 4.27 6.26 -11.51
C GLY A 158 3.37 6.51 -10.30
N LEU A 159 3.19 5.51 -9.43
CA LEU A 159 2.37 5.63 -8.22
C LEU A 159 2.96 6.65 -7.22
N ALA A 160 4.27 6.64 -7.00
CA ALA A 160 4.94 7.63 -6.17
C ALA A 160 4.79 9.05 -6.74
N ASN A 161 4.84 9.20 -8.08
CA ASN A 161 4.62 10.50 -8.71
C ASN A 161 3.14 10.93 -8.70
N LEU A 162 2.19 10.01 -8.90
CA LEU A 162 0.76 10.26 -8.76
C LEU A 162 0.43 10.85 -7.38
N THR A 163 1.05 10.33 -6.31
CA THR A 163 0.93 10.87 -4.95
C THR A 163 1.22 12.36 -4.90
N ARG A 164 2.28 12.82 -5.56
CA ARG A 164 2.64 14.24 -5.61
C ARG A 164 1.76 15.06 -6.55
N SER A 165 1.34 14.46 -7.66
CA SER A 165 0.51 15.14 -8.65
C SER A 165 -0.86 15.54 -8.11
N LEU A 166 -1.41 14.75 -7.17
CA LEU A 166 -2.74 14.98 -6.59
C LEU A 166 -2.74 16.00 -5.43
N LEU A 167 -1.60 16.56 -5.06
CA LEU A 167 -1.53 17.57 -3.99
C LEU A 167 -2.34 18.83 -4.32
N GLU A 168 -2.37 19.22 -5.60
CA GLU A 168 -3.15 20.38 -6.06
C GLU A 168 -4.66 20.11 -5.93
N ASP A 169 -5.11 18.90 -6.27
CA ASP A 169 -6.53 18.50 -6.16
C ASP A 169 -7.01 18.46 -4.70
N PHE A 170 -6.09 18.25 -3.76
CA PHE A 170 -6.40 18.17 -2.32
C PHE A 170 -6.04 19.45 -1.54
N TRP A 171 -5.69 20.53 -2.23
CA TRP A 171 -5.34 21.80 -1.59
C TRP A 171 -6.49 22.32 -0.73
N GLY A 172 -6.23 22.51 0.58
CA GLY A 172 -7.21 23.06 1.53
C GLY A 172 -8.35 22.10 1.94
N THR A 173 -8.34 20.83 1.48
CA THR A 173 -9.41 19.85 1.74
C THR A 173 -9.26 19.10 3.07
N GLY A 174 -8.13 19.22 3.76
CA GLY A 174 -7.81 18.43 4.95
C GLY A 174 -7.35 16.99 4.66
N ILE A 175 -7.23 16.61 3.37
CA ILE A 175 -6.69 15.31 2.95
C ILE A 175 -5.16 15.38 2.90
N THR A 176 -4.50 14.31 3.38
CA THR A 176 -3.10 14.05 3.07
C THR A 176 -2.96 12.78 2.24
N ILE A 177 -2.02 12.80 1.31
CA ILE A 177 -1.69 11.67 0.45
C ILE A 177 -0.17 11.42 0.49
N ASN A 178 0.24 10.18 0.80
CA ASN A 178 1.64 9.81 0.92
C ASN A 178 1.90 8.43 0.29
N SER A 179 3.14 8.20 -0.11
CA SER A 179 3.64 6.90 -0.54
C SER A 179 4.49 6.28 0.56
N ILE A 180 4.30 5.00 0.82
CA ILE A 180 5.27 4.17 1.54
C ILE A 180 6.03 3.36 0.50
N CYS A 181 7.35 3.34 0.60
CA CYS A 181 8.25 2.66 -0.32
C CYS A 181 9.01 1.55 0.43
N PRO A 182 8.43 0.35 0.61
CA PRO A 182 9.08 -0.74 1.28
C PRO A 182 10.26 -1.31 0.46
N GLY A 183 11.27 -1.81 1.18
CA GLY A 183 12.26 -2.74 0.67
C GLY A 183 11.72 -4.17 0.64
N VAL A 184 12.53 -5.14 1.08
CA VAL A 184 12.10 -6.55 1.15
C VAL A 184 11.29 -6.78 2.41
N VAL A 185 10.01 -7.10 2.23
CA VAL A 185 9.05 -7.38 3.30
C VAL A 185 8.94 -8.87 3.55
N ASP A 186 8.94 -9.27 4.82
CA ASP A 186 8.80 -10.66 5.23
C ASP A 186 7.40 -11.19 4.93
N THR A 187 7.31 -11.92 3.83
CA THR A 187 6.08 -12.57 3.38
C THR A 187 6.35 -14.03 3.04
N PRO A 188 5.34 -14.89 2.95
CA PRO A 188 5.51 -16.28 2.55
C PRO A 188 6.21 -16.49 1.19
N MET A 189 6.23 -15.46 0.34
CA MET A 189 6.91 -15.52 -0.98
C MET A 189 8.41 -15.26 -0.92
N VAL A 190 8.96 -14.87 0.23
CA VAL A 190 10.38 -14.57 0.38
C VAL A 190 11.13 -15.84 0.77
N ILE A 191 11.97 -16.30 -0.15
CA ILE A 191 12.82 -17.48 0.03
C ILE A 191 14.04 -17.18 0.91
N GLN A 192 14.68 -18.23 1.45
CA GLN A 192 15.80 -18.08 2.40
C GLN A 192 17.01 -17.34 1.80
N GLU A 193 17.32 -17.57 0.53
CA GLU A 193 18.42 -16.90 -0.18
C GLU A 193 18.25 -15.38 -0.21
N VAL A 194 17.02 -14.90 -0.38
CA VAL A 194 16.71 -13.46 -0.33
C VAL A 194 16.88 -12.92 1.08
N ARG A 195 16.45 -13.68 2.12
CA ARG A 195 16.67 -13.31 3.53
C ARG A 195 18.15 -13.14 3.86
N ASP A 196 18.98 -14.07 3.37
CA ASP A 196 20.43 -14.05 3.60
C ASP A 196 21.10 -12.89 2.84
N GLN A 197 20.59 -12.54 1.64
CA GLN A 197 21.06 -11.35 0.91
C GLN A 197 20.71 -10.06 1.63
N VAL A 198 19.51 -9.95 2.20
CA VAL A 198 19.09 -8.78 2.99
C VAL A 198 20.02 -8.59 4.18
N ARG A 199 20.30 -9.66 4.94
CA ARG A 199 21.21 -9.60 6.09
C ARG A 199 22.61 -9.10 5.73
N ARG A 200 23.08 -9.40 4.52
CA ARG A 200 24.43 -8.99 4.06
C ARG A 200 24.47 -7.61 3.41
N ARG A 201 23.37 -7.12 2.81
CA ARG A 201 23.38 -5.94 1.95
C ARG A 201 22.58 -4.76 2.48
N VAL A 202 21.69 -4.99 3.45
CA VAL A 202 20.87 -3.95 4.05
C VAL A 202 21.52 -3.47 5.36
N PRO A 203 21.72 -2.16 5.57
CA PRO A 203 22.40 -1.64 6.76
C PRO A 203 21.80 -2.11 8.09
N THR A 204 20.49 -2.23 8.20
CA THR A 204 19.84 -2.77 9.40
C THR A 204 19.94 -4.29 9.56
N GLN A 205 20.43 -5.00 8.52
CA GLN A 205 20.56 -6.46 8.48
C GLN A 205 19.26 -7.21 8.76
N SER A 206 18.12 -6.54 8.66
CA SER A 206 16.80 -7.09 8.94
C SER A 206 15.89 -7.03 7.71
N ILE A 207 15.04 -8.02 7.58
CA ILE A 207 13.91 -8.00 6.65
C ILE A 207 12.75 -7.28 7.34
N ILE A 208 11.97 -6.53 6.58
CA ILE A 208 10.90 -5.69 7.12
C ILE A 208 9.73 -6.57 7.58
N ASP A 209 9.34 -6.46 8.85
CA ASP A 209 8.09 -7.04 9.32
C ASP A 209 6.90 -6.25 8.73
N PRO A 210 5.88 -6.92 8.15
CA PRO A 210 4.65 -6.25 7.72
C PRO A 210 4.02 -5.33 8.78
N ALA A 211 4.18 -5.62 10.06
CA ALA A 211 3.68 -4.77 11.15
C ALA A 211 4.40 -3.42 11.23
N GLU A 212 5.65 -3.31 10.78
CA GLU A 212 6.39 -2.04 10.72
C GLU A 212 5.76 -1.08 9.70
N ILE A 213 5.31 -1.63 8.55
CA ILE A 213 4.55 -0.87 7.55
C ILE A 213 3.22 -0.43 8.16
N GLY A 214 2.51 -1.33 8.84
CA GLY A 214 1.28 -1.03 9.54
C GLY A 214 1.46 0.06 10.61
N ALA A 215 2.60 0.08 11.31
CA ALA A 215 2.91 1.12 12.31
C ALA A 215 3.11 2.50 11.66
N MET A 216 3.79 2.57 10.51
CA MET A 216 3.93 3.81 9.75
C MET A 216 2.57 4.30 9.24
N ILE A 217 1.73 3.40 8.71
CA ILE A 217 0.38 3.76 8.29
C ILE A 217 -0.41 4.29 9.48
N ALA A 218 -0.40 3.58 10.63
CA ALA A 218 -1.11 4.02 11.82
C ALA A 218 -0.68 5.43 12.27
N PHE A 219 0.60 5.78 12.18
CA PHE A 219 1.07 7.15 12.42
C PHE A 219 0.50 8.15 11.41
N LEU A 220 0.51 7.81 10.10
CA LEU A 220 -0.01 8.69 9.05
C LEU A 220 -1.53 8.93 9.17
N LEU A 221 -2.27 8.05 9.86
CA LEU A 221 -3.69 8.22 10.13
C LEU A 221 -3.99 9.19 11.30
N THR A 222 -2.97 9.65 12.01
CA THR A 222 -3.14 10.58 13.14
C THR A 222 -3.08 12.05 12.70
N ASP A 223 -3.51 12.95 13.60
CA ASP A 223 -3.40 14.39 13.37
C ASP A 223 -1.97 14.91 13.54
N GLU A 224 -1.10 14.18 14.25
CA GLU A 224 0.33 14.50 14.36
C GLU A 224 1.03 14.43 12.99
N ALA A 225 0.51 13.59 12.07
CA ALA A 225 1.03 13.47 10.71
C ALA A 225 0.41 14.46 9.70
N ARG A 226 -0.43 15.42 10.12
CA ARG A 226 -1.16 16.32 9.21
C ARG A 226 -0.27 17.13 8.25
N ASN A 227 0.99 17.32 8.57
CA ASN A 227 1.97 18.01 7.73
C ASN A 227 2.89 17.05 6.95
N VAL A 228 2.68 15.73 7.06
CA VAL A 228 3.31 14.73 6.19
C VAL A 228 2.39 14.56 4.97
N ASN A 229 2.74 15.19 3.86
CA ASN A 229 1.91 15.23 2.66
C ASN A 229 2.79 15.24 1.40
N GLY A 230 2.52 14.37 0.45
CA GLY A 230 3.30 14.18 -0.78
C GLY A 230 4.64 13.47 -0.59
N ALA A 231 4.86 12.85 0.57
CA ALA A 231 6.14 12.21 0.89
C ALA A 231 6.24 10.79 0.32
N ASP A 232 7.47 10.42 -0.09
CA ASP A 232 7.88 9.03 -0.31
C ASP A 232 8.62 8.55 0.94
N LEU A 233 7.95 7.74 1.76
CA LEU A 233 8.48 7.24 3.03
C LEU A 233 9.16 5.89 2.83
N LEU A 234 10.48 5.90 2.87
CA LEU A 234 11.29 4.68 2.73
C LEU A 234 11.23 3.85 4.02
N ILE A 235 10.86 2.58 3.87
CA ILE A 235 11.00 1.55 4.91
C ILE A 235 11.84 0.44 4.27
N ASP A 236 13.15 0.59 4.25
CA ASP A 236 14.06 -0.28 3.50
C ASP A 236 15.34 -0.65 4.25
N GLY A 237 15.43 -0.29 5.52
CA GLY A 237 16.61 -0.50 6.34
C GLY A 237 17.86 0.24 5.85
N GLY A 238 17.70 1.27 5.02
CA GLY A 238 18.78 2.05 4.43
C GLY A 238 19.33 1.48 3.11
N ALA A 239 18.69 0.46 2.54
CA ALA A 239 19.16 -0.24 1.35
C ALA A 239 19.37 0.67 0.14
N THR A 240 18.54 1.70 -0.05
CA THR A 240 18.58 2.62 -1.19
C THR A 240 19.40 3.89 -0.93
N GLN A 241 19.73 4.18 0.33
CA GLN A 241 20.37 5.44 0.72
C GLN A 241 21.89 5.32 0.86
N LEU A 242 22.41 4.10 0.97
CA LEU A 242 23.84 3.88 1.09
C LEU A 242 24.48 3.78 -0.30
N PHE A 243 25.21 4.84 -0.69
CA PHE A 243 26.16 4.76 -1.80
C PHE A 243 27.50 4.24 -1.28
N SER A 244 27.75 2.94 -1.47
CA SER A 244 29.00 2.32 -1.01
C SER A 244 29.91 1.97 -2.17
N LEU A 245 30.93 2.80 -2.40
CA LEU A 245 32.12 2.42 -3.17
C LEU A 245 33.12 1.60 -2.34
N PHE A 246 32.97 1.62 -1.01
CA PHE A 246 33.91 1.05 -0.06
C PHE A 246 33.16 0.13 0.91
N ASN A 247 32.64 -0.99 0.39
CA ASN A 247 31.94 -1.96 1.23
C ASN A 247 32.97 -2.79 2.01
N ASN A 248 33.28 -2.37 3.24
CA ASN A 248 34.06 -3.17 4.19
C ASN A 248 33.22 -4.30 4.86
N HIS A 249 32.00 -4.53 4.40
CA HIS A 249 31.05 -5.47 5.01
C HIS A 249 30.63 -6.60 4.06
N ALA A 250 31.31 -6.76 2.92
CA ALA A 250 30.94 -7.72 1.86
C ALA A 250 31.75 -9.02 1.86
N ASP A 251 32.36 -9.41 3.00
CA ASP A 251 33.03 -10.71 3.19
C ASP A 251 32.09 -11.70 3.92
#